data_aa52268b74fc21e303a3ab7706914a1f
#
_entry.id   aa52268b74fc21e303a3ab7706914a1f
#
_cell.length_a   1.000
_cell.length_b   1.000
_cell.length_c   1.000
_cell.angle_alpha   90.00
_cell.angle_beta   90.00
_cell.angle_gamma   90.00
#
_symmetry.space_group_name_H-M   'P 1'
#
loop_
_entity.id
_entity.type
_entity.pdbx_description
1 polymer ?
#
loop_
_entity_poly.entity_id
_entity_poly.type
_entity_poly.pdbx_seq_one_letter_code
_entity_poly.pdbx_strand_id
1 'polypeptide(L)'
;MDKRVDTVLSISGANRTELETVLKHYKHEPQKLKAAKFLIANMRYHRSYYSIRNPRQHPLLDSLTGVADSLLFCSVSLADDSLYTEKARKMINEVRVGFRKKQGEKVAEQPVRILRKDGYDLHWVKARRLISHIDHIFEFITVP
;
A
#
# COMPACT_ATOMS: atom_id res chain seq x y z
N MET A 1 22.76 6.75 18.20
CA MET A 1 21.67 6.41 17.27
C MET A 1 20.72 7.60 17.17
N ASP A 2 20.00 7.80 16.07
CA ASP A 2 19.08 8.93 15.93
C ASP A 2 17.87 8.72 16.86
N LYS A 3 17.60 9.66 17.76
CA LYS A 3 16.51 9.57 18.77
C LYS A 3 15.14 9.29 18.13
N ARG A 4 14.90 9.75 16.90
CA ARG A 4 13.65 9.49 16.17
C ARG A 4 13.54 8.04 15.73
N VAL A 5 14.64 7.44 15.26
CA VAL A 5 14.70 6.02 14.91
C VAL A 5 14.45 5.17 16.14
N ASP A 6 15.10 5.49 17.26
CA ASP A 6 14.92 4.75 18.53
C ASP A 6 13.47 4.81 19.02
N THR A 7 12.83 5.98 18.89
CA THR A 7 11.41 6.13 19.23
C THR A 7 10.53 5.22 18.37
N VAL A 8 10.74 5.18 17.04
CA VAL A 8 9.95 4.33 16.15
C VAL A 8 10.20 2.86 16.45
N LEU A 9 11.45 2.45 16.66
CA LEU A 9 11.79 1.08 17.04
C LEU A 9 11.09 0.66 18.34
N SER A 10 10.98 1.57 19.32
CA SER A 10 10.32 1.27 20.60
C SER A 10 8.82 1.04 20.48
N ILE A 11 8.15 1.72 19.55
CA ILE A 11 6.69 1.62 19.32
C ILE A 11 6.28 0.66 18.20
N SER A 12 7.23 0.11 17.45
CA SER A 12 6.95 -0.81 16.33
C SER A 12 6.50 -2.21 16.74
N GLY A 13 6.57 -2.54 18.04
CA GLY A 13 6.12 -3.82 18.56
C GLY A 13 6.83 -5.02 17.91
N ALA A 14 6.09 -6.01 17.49
CA ALA A 14 6.62 -7.23 16.86
C ALA A 14 7.38 -6.97 15.55
N ASN A 15 7.14 -5.83 14.90
CA ASN A 15 7.80 -5.49 13.62
C ASN A 15 9.20 -4.86 13.81
N ARG A 16 9.61 -4.62 15.05
CA ARG A 16 10.92 -4.04 15.39
C ARG A 16 12.08 -4.78 14.71
N THR A 17 12.06 -6.10 14.73
CA THR A 17 13.09 -6.95 14.14
C THR A 17 13.26 -6.72 12.63
N GLU A 18 12.16 -6.48 11.93
CA GLU A 18 12.20 -6.16 10.49
C GLU A 18 12.91 -4.82 10.25
N LEU A 19 12.58 -3.80 11.02
CA LEU A 19 13.21 -2.47 10.91
C LEU A 19 14.70 -2.51 11.27
N GLU A 20 15.06 -3.23 12.33
CA GLU A 20 16.47 -3.43 12.72
C GLU A 20 17.25 -4.19 11.64
N THR A 21 16.61 -5.14 10.95
CA THR A 21 17.22 -5.87 9.82
C THR A 21 17.62 -4.93 8.68
N VAL A 22 16.79 -3.95 8.35
CA VAL A 22 17.13 -2.93 7.33
C VAL A 22 18.36 -2.12 7.75
N LEU A 23 18.42 -1.69 9.01
CA LEU A 23 19.56 -0.92 9.53
C LEU A 23 20.85 -1.74 9.52
N LYS A 24 20.78 -3.02 9.87
CA LYS A 24 21.92 -3.95 9.81
C LYS A 24 22.38 -4.19 8.38
N HIS A 25 21.44 -4.33 7.44
CA HIS A 25 21.74 -4.56 6.03
C HIS A 25 22.63 -3.45 5.45
N TYR A 26 22.31 -2.19 5.76
CA TYR A 26 23.05 -1.04 5.24
C TYR A 26 24.17 -0.53 6.16
N LYS A 27 24.58 -1.33 7.16
CA LYS A 27 25.61 -0.92 8.12
C LYS A 27 26.90 -0.37 7.50
N HIS A 28 27.30 -0.92 6.37
CA HIS A 28 28.51 -0.54 5.64
C HIS A 28 28.27 0.39 4.44
N GLU A 29 27.05 0.84 4.23
CA GLU A 29 26.63 1.74 3.15
C GLU A 29 26.07 3.05 3.71
N PRO A 30 26.91 4.05 4.04
CA PRO A 30 26.51 5.22 4.83
C PRO A 30 25.33 6.00 4.24
N GLN A 31 25.27 6.14 2.93
CA GLN A 31 24.20 6.89 2.25
C GLN A 31 22.86 6.13 2.31
N LYS A 32 22.86 4.83 2.02
CA LYS A 32 21.67 4.00 2.13
C LYS A 32 21.22 3.84 3.59
N LEU A 33 22.17 3.75 4.53
CA LEU A 33 21.86 3.74 5.96
C LEU A 33 21.17 5.05 6.39
N LYS A 34 21.63 6.19 5.89
CA LYS A 34 21.00 7.49 6.14
C LYS A 34 19.58 7.54 5.59
N ALA A 35 19.36 7.03 4.38
CA ALA A 35 18.03 6.90 3.77
C ALA A 35 17.12 5.94 4.57
N ALA A 36 17.63 4.80 4.99
CA ALA A 36 16.90 3.85 5.84
C ALA A 36 16.47 4.47 7.17
N LYS A 37 17.37 5.16 7.85
CA LYS A 37 17.07 5.90 9.09
C LYS A 37 16.01 6.97 8.88
N PHE A 38 16.08 7.72 7.77
CA PHE A 38 15.09 8.73 7.42
C PHE A 38 13.70 8.12 7.21
N LEU A 39 13.61 7.04 6.43
CA LEU A 39 12.34 6.36 6.18
C LEU A 39 11.74 5.80 7.48
N ILE A 40 12.54 5.12 8.29
CA ILE A 40 12.09 4.56 9.57
C ILE A 40 11.63 5.65 10.52
N ALA A 41 12.39 6.73 10.67
CA ALA A 41 12.04 7.85 11.56
C ALA A 41 10.70 8.52 11.20
N ASN A 42 10.33 8.50 9.91
CA ASN A 42 9.09 9.09 9.41
C ASN A 42 7.91 8.10 9.36
N MET A 43 8.14 6.80 9.54
CA MET A 43 7.06 5.79 9.50
C MET A 43 5.97 5.98 10.54
N ARG A 44 6.25 6.70 11.62
CA ARG A 44 5.25 7.01 12.66
C ARG A 44 3.98 7.65 12.12
N TYR A 45 4.09 8.38 11.03
CA TYR A 45 2.99 9.14 10.45
C TYR A 45 2.41 8.50 9.19
N HIS A 46 3.04 7.43 8.68
CA HIS A 46 2.61 6.75 7.46
C HIS A 46 1.59 5.66 7.76
N ARG A 47 0.44 5.78 7.13
CA ARG A 47 -0.61 4.77 7.10
C ARG A 47 -0.73 4.21 5.70
N SER A 48 -0.82 2.91 5.59
CA SER A 48 -1.12 2.25 4.32
C SER A 48 -2.41 1.47 4.43
N TYR A 49 -3.16 1.52 3.34
CA TYR A 49 -4.36 0.72 3.16
C TYR A 49 -4.04 -0.39 2.17
N TYR A 50 -4.36 -1.62 2.49
CA TYR A 50 -4.35 -2.68 1.51
C TYR A 50 -5.63 -3.49 1.57
N SER A 51 -6.11 -3.90 0.39
CA SER A 51 -7.25 -4.79 0.26
C SER A 51 -6.75 -6.23 0.20
N ILE A 52 -7.37 -7.10 1.00
CA ILE A 52 -7.14 -8.54 0.89
C ILE A 52 -8.22 -9.08 -0.04
N ARG A 53 -7.81 -9.63 -1.17
CA ARG A 53 -8.73 -10.30 -2.10
C ARG A 53 -9.30 -11.55 -1.44
N ASN A 54 -10.61 -11.72 -1.57
CA ASN A 54 -11.26 -12.95 -1.16
C ASN A 54 -10.96 -14.04 -2.21
N PRO A 55 -10.24 -15.13 -1.89
CA PRO A 55 -9.92 -16.19 -2.85
C PRO A 55 -11.14 -16.94 -3.40
N ARG A 56 -12.30 -16.79 -2.76
CA ARG A 56 -13.58 -17.35 -3.23
C ARG A 56 -14.40 -16.38 -4.06
N GLN A 57 -13.91 -15.19 -4.31
CA GLN A 57 -14.61 -14.18 -5.10
C GLN A 57 -14.51 -14.53 -6.59
N HIS A 58 -15.59 -14.30 -7.32
CA HIS A 58 -15.59 -14.52 -8.78
C HIS A 58 -14.54 -13.61 -9.46
N PRO A 59 -13.75 -14.11 -10.45
CA PRO A 59 -12.67 -13.35 -11.09
C PRO A 59 -13.08 -11.99 -11.66
N LEU A 60 -14.32 -11.85 -12.13
CA LEU A 60 -14.84 -10.58 -12.64
C LEU A 60 -15.08 -9.54 -11.54
N LEU A 61 -15.37 -9.97 -10.31
CA LEU A 61 -15.44 -9.08 -9.14
C LEU A 61 -14.05 -8.65 -8.68
N ASP A 62 -13.02 -9.46 -8.93
CA ASP A 62 -11.62 -9.06 -8.70
C ASP A 62 -11.21 -7.90 -9.62
N SER A 63 -11.63 -7.93 -10.87
CA SER A 63 -11.39 -6.84 -11.82
C SER A 63 -12.07 -5.54 -11.38
N LEU A 64 -13.30 -5.62 -10.87
CA LEU A 64 -14.02 -4.48 -10.28
C LEU A 64 -13.30 -3.91 -9.07
N THR A 65 -12.80 -4.78 -8.19
CA THR A 65 -12.04 -4.37 -7.01
C THR A 65 -10.74 -3.68 -7.42
N GLY A 66 -10.03 -4.21 -8.42
CA GLY A 66 -8.81 -3.61 -8.96
C GLY A 66 -9.04 -2.22 -9.57
N VAL A 67 -10.13 -2.05 -10.31
CA VAL A 67 -10.53 -0.74 -10.86
C VAL A 67 -10.90 0.23 -9.75
N ALA A 68 -11.67 -0.19 -8.75
CA ALA A 68 -12.04 0.63 -7.61
C ALA A 68 -10.82 1.06 -6.77
N ASP A 69 -9.89 0.15 -6.53
CA ASP A 69 -8.65 0.43 -5.80
C ASP A 69 -7.75 1.40 -6.56
N SER A 70 -7.61 1.22 -7.89
CA SER A 70 -6.84 2.13 -8.74
C SER A 70 -7.43 3.54 -8.75
N LEU A 71 -8.74 3.66 -8.83
CA LEU A 71 -9.44 4.95 -8.83
C LEU A 71 -9.39 5.63 -7.46
N LEU A 72 -9.51 4.88 -6.36
CA LEU A 72 -9.32 5.39 -5.00
C LEU A 72 -7.89 5.86 -4.76
N PHE A 73 -6.91 5.15 -5.30
CA PHE A 73 -5.50 5.54 -5.19
C PHE A 73 -5.20 6.83 -5.96
N CYS A 74 -5.77 6.99 -7.16
CA CYS A 74 -5.65 8.22 -7.94
C CYS A 74 -6.39 9.41 -7.30
N SER A 75 -7.54 9.19 -6.64
CA SER A 75 -8.31 10.25 -6.00
C SER A 75 -7.62 10.83 -4.77
N VAL A 76 -6.86 10.04 -4.04
CA VAL A 76 -6.06 10.52 -2.88
C VAL A 76 -4.92 11.45 -3.29
N SER A 77 -4.47 11.38 -4.55
CA SER A 77 -3.36 12.19 -5.08
C SER A 77 -3.78 13.53 -5.67
N LEU A 78 -5.08 13.79 -5.85
CA LEU A 78 -5.59 14.97 -6.55
C LEU A 78 -6.48 15.80 -5.62
N ALA A 79 -6.22 17.11 -5.56
CA ALA A 79 -6.90 18.07 -4.67
C ALA A 79 -8.39 18.29 -4.97
N ASP A 80 -8.94 17.71 -6.02
CA ASP A 80 -10.35 17.84 -6.41
C ASP A 80 -11.02 16.45 -6.57
N ASP A 81 -11.47 15.96 -5.43
CA ASP A 81 -11.97 14.59 -5.26
C ASP A 81 -13.38 14.32 -5.84
N SER A 82 -14.20 15.35 -6.04
CA SER A 82 -15.62 15.15 -6.34
C SER A 82 -15.86 14.58 -7.73
N LEU A 83 -15.19 15.11 -8.75
CA LEU A 83 -15.30 14.66 -10.15
C LEU A 83 -14.72 13.26 -10.37
N TYR A 84 -13.64 12.93 -9.68
CA TYR A 84 -13.01 11.61 -9.78
C TYR A 84 -13.83 10.52 -9.10
N THR A 85 -14.41 10.80 -7.94
CA THR A 85 -15.27 9.86 -7.22
C THR A 85 -16.54 9.56 -8.00
N GLU A 86 -17.13 10.55 -8.67
CA GLU A 86 -18.30 10.38 -9.49
C GLU A 86 -18.01 9.58 -10.77
N LYS A 87 -16.90 9.87 -11.43
CA LYS A 87 -16.42 9.13 -12.60
C LYS A 87 -16.11 7.67 -12.26
N ALA A 88 -15.47 7.43 -11.10
CA ALA A 88 -15.21 6.10 -10.60
C ALA A 88 -16.48 5.31 -10.32
N ARG A 89 -17.48 5.92 -9.66
CA ARG A 89 -18.79 5.31 -9.42
C ARG A 89 -19.50 4.94 -10.72
N LYS A 90 -19.46 5.82 -11.71
CA LYS A 90 -20.05 5.58 -13.02
C LYS A 90 -19.41 4.38 -13.71
N MET A 91 -18.08 4.32 -13.76
CA MET A 91 -17.35 3.19 -14.35
C MET A 91 -17.63 1.87 -13.63
N ILE A 92 -17.62 1.86 -12.29
CA ILE A 92 -17.94 0.67 -11.49
C ILE A 92 -19.38 0.23 -11.77
N ASN A 93 -20.31 1.16 -11.90
CA ASN A 93 -21.70 0.85 -12.17
C ASN A 93 -21.90 0.29 -13.60
N GLU A 94 -21.21 0.82 -14.59
CA GLU A 94 -21.21 0.32 -15.98
C GLU A 94 -20.67 -1.12 -16.05
N VAL A 95 -19.58 -1.42 -15.35
CA VAL A 95 -19.02 -2.77 -15.29
C VAL A 95 -19.98 -3.72 -14.56
N ARG A 96 -20.64 -3.28 -13.47
CA ARG A 96 -21.66 -4.08 -12.76
C ARG A 96 -22.88 -4.37 -13.65
N VAL A 97 -23.35 -3.40 -14.42
CA VAL A 97 -24.47 -3.59 -15.36
C VAL A 97 -24.09 -4.59 -16.44
N GLY A 98 -22.91 -4.49 -17.03
CA GLY A 98 -22.38 -5.46 -17.99
C GLY A 98 -22.25 -6.86 -17.40
N PHE A 99 -21.87 -6.96 -16.14
CA PHE A 99 -21.74 -8.22 -15.42
C PHE A 99 -23.11 -8.87 -15.13
N ARG A 100 -24.12 -8.11 -14.72
CA ARG A 100 -25.49 -8.59 -14.51
C ARG A 100 -26.07 -9.22 -15.77
N LYS A 101 -25.82 -8.62 -16.92
CA LYS A 101 -26.29 -9.16 -18.23
C LYS A 101 -25.64 -10.49 -18.57
N LYS A 102 -24.38 -10.72 -18.19
CA LYS A 102 -23.62 -11.92 -18.58
C LYS A 102 -23.73 -13.08 -17.57
N GLN A 103 -23.78 -12.79 -16.28
CA GLN A 103 -23.63 -13.79 -15.21
C GLN A 103 -24.84 -13.92 -14.28
N GLY A 104 -25.85 -13.06 -14.45
CA GLY A 104 -27.06 -13.06 -13.64
C GLY A 104 -26.93 -12.27 -12.32
N GLU A 105 -28.09 -11.97 -11.74
CA GLU A 105 -28.22 -11.04 -10.61
C GLU A 105 -27.57 -11.56 -9.31
N LYS A 106 -27.69 -12.85 -9.02
CA LYS A 106 -27.16 -13.44 -7.78
C LYS A 106 -25.65 -13.29 -7.63
N VAL A 107 -24.90 -13.28 -8.71
CA VAL A 107 -23.45 -13.11 -8.69
C VAL A 107 -23.08 -11.62 -8.64
N ALA A 108 -23.87 -10.76 -9.32
CA ALA A 108 -23.65 -9.30 -9.32
C ALA A 108 -23.91 -8.65 -7.97
N GLU A 109 -24.78 -9.22 -7.13
CA GLU A 109 -25.11 -8.73 -5.79
C GLU A 109 -24.20 -9.28 -4.70
N GLN A 110 -23.27 -10.17 -5.02
CA GLN A 110 -22.29 -10.61 -4.06
C GLN A 110 -21.52 -9.39 -3.53
N PRO A 111 -21.45 -9.20 -2.19
CA PRO A 111 -20.72 -8.09 -1.63
C PRO A 111 -19.23 -8.26 -1.96
N VAL A 112 -18.67 -7.27 -2.64
CA VAL A 112 -17.22 -7.14 -2.78
C VAL A 112 -16.68 -6.82 -1.39
N ARG A 113 -16.29 -7.84 -0.65
CA ARG A 113 -15.66 -7.67 0.66
C ARG A 113 -14.22 -7.24 0.45
N ILE A 114 -14.03 -5.94 0.41
CA ILE A 114 -12.71 -5.34 0.56
C ILE A 114 -12.38 -5.40 2.05
N LEU A 115 -11.59 -6.37 2.45
CA LEU A 115 -11.00 -6.39 3.78
C LEU A 115 -9.87 -5.36 3.80
N ARG A 116 -10.19 -4.14 4.19
CA ARG A 116 -9.19 -3.11 4.45
C ARG A 116 -8.54 -3.40 5.80
N LYS A 117 -7.25 -3.64 5.79
CA LYS A 117 -6.46 -3.60 7.02
C LYS A 117 -5.85 -2.22 7.14
N ASP A 118 -6.38 -1.43 8.06
CA ASP A 118 -5.85 -0.12 8.43
C ASP A 118 -4.74 -0.29 9.46
N GLY A 119 -3.62 0.37 9.26
CA GLY A 119 -2.52 0.32 10.21
C GLY A 119 -1.34 1.21 9.82
N TYR A 120 -0.55 1.57 10.82
CA TYR A 120 0.71 2.29 10.60
C TYR A 120 1.75 1.34 10.00
N ASP A 121 2.50 1.82 9.02
CA ASP A 121 3.52 1.04 8.29
C ASP A 121 4.59 0.47 9.22
N LEU A 122 4.91 1.19 10.28
CA LEU A 122 5.88 0.75 11.29
C LEU A 122 5.53 -0.61 11.95
N HIS A 123 4.26 -1.02 11.95
CA HIS A 123 3.83 -2.26 12.57
C HIS A 123 3.87 -3.49 11.65
N TRP A 124 4.05 -3.31 10.32
CA TRP A 124 3.90 -4.43 9.40
C TRP A 124 4.74 -4.37 8.12
N VAL A 125 5.44 -3.27 7.83
CA VAL A 125 6.34 -3.21 6.67
C VAL A 125 7.51 -4.16 6.86
N LYS A 126 7.75 -5.02 5.87
CA LYS A 126 8.82 -6.01 5.89
C LYS A 126 10.16 -5.45 5.44
N ALA A 127 11.25 -5.93 6.07
CA ALA A 127 12.62 -5.54 5.74
C ALA A 127 12.91 -5.65 4.25
N ARG A 128 12.53 -6.77 3.64
CA ARG A 128 12.70 -7.02 2.19
C ARG A 128 12.11 -5.91 1.33
N ARG A 129 10.97 -5.37 1.71
CA ARG A 129 10.28 -4.31 0.95
C ARG A 129 11.02 -2.98 1.04
N LEU A 130 11.47 -2.62 2.24
CA LEU A 130 12.25 -1.40 2.44
C LEU A 130 13.60 -1.47 1.76
N ILE A 131 14.30 -2.60 1.85
CA ILE A 131 15.59 -2.82 1.18
C ILE A 131 15.41 -2.69 -0.33
N SER A 132 14.45 -3.39 -0.91
CA SER A 132 14.16 -3.31 -2.35
C SER A 132 13.84 -1.88 -2.79
N HIS A 133 13.09 -1.13 -2.00
CA HIS A 133 12.74 0.25 -2.29
C HIS A 133 13.95 1.18 -2.25
N ILE A 134 14.79 1.07 -1.23
CA ILE A 134 16.00 1.87 -1.09
C ILE A 134 16.99 1.56 -2.22
N ASP A 135 17.25 0.29 -2.49
CA ASP A 135 18.15 -0.13 -3.56
C ASP A 135 17.70 0.40 -4.92
N HIS A 136 16.40 0.28 -5.21
CA HIS A 136 15.83 0.80 -6.45
C HIS A 136 16.02 2.31 -6.61
N ILE A 137 15.80 3.09 -5.56
CA ILE A 137 16.03 4.55 -5.59
C ILE A 137 17.50 4.86 -5.89
N PHE A 138 18.43 4.16 -5.24
CA PHE A 138 19.85 4.41 -5.43
C PHE A 138 20.38 3.96 -6.78
N GLU A 139 19.77 2.99 -7.45
CA GLU A 139 20.07 2.64 -8.84
C GLU A 139 19.82 3.81 -9.79
N PHE A 140 18.78 4.61 -9.57
CA PHE A 140 18.47 5.77 -10.40
C PHE A 140 19.33 7.01 -10.08
N ILE A 141 19.81 7.16 -8.85
CA ILE A 141 20.62 8.31 -8.42
C ILE A 141 22.07 8.18 -8.89
N THR A 142 22.57 6.97 -9.05
CA THR A 142 23.97 6.69 -9.42
C THR A 142 24.21 6.63 -10.92
N VAL A 143 23.22 6.87 -11.76
CA VAL A 143 23.39 6.99 -13.21
C VAL A 143 23.91 8.41 -13.51
N PRO A 144 25.14 8.56 -14.07
CA PRO A 144 25.67 9.87 -14.42
C PRO A 144 24.91 10.53 -15.58
#